data_51d997510d9663e28498bf8cff9de1fb
#
_entry.id   51d997510d9663e28498bf8cff9de1fb
#
_cell.length_a   1.000
_cell.length_b   1.000
_cell.length_c   1.000
_cell.angle_alpha   90.00
_cell.angle_beta   90.00
_cell.angle_gamma   90.00
#
_symmetry.space_group_name_H-M   'P 1'
#
loop_
_entity.id
_entity.type
_entity.pdbx_description
1 polymer ?
#
loop_
_entity_poly.entity_id
_entity_poly.type
_entity_poly.pdbx_seq_one_letter_code
_entity_poly.pdbx_strand_id
1 'polypeptide(L)'
;MTSVRHTLLALLLSCFFVAPLKARDKIHRIPPTSAGKSKIIEPDHLSLKAKAERQVMPQTEGVIKRTIANMNLKYKEGIDVSHYQGEIDWEEVARSSQISYVYIKATEGASLVDEYYQQNLEGARKVGLSVGSYHFYRPTIDWRVQFDNMTSTIQKESQDLVPIIDIEHASGSEEEFIDNLRQFIQKVTQHYGKKPLLYTFHNFYNRHFVGLFPDYHWMIARYRNDEPSLNDGKQYIIWQYTQSGRLSGIRGKVDRSQLMSNFSLRQLQM
;
A
#
# COMPACT_ATOMS: atom_id res chain seq x y z
N MET A 1 54.29 21.82 19.71
CA MET A 1 54.13 22.96 18.76
C MET A 1 53.67 22.39 17.43
N THR A 2 52.40 22.45 17.13
CA THR A 2 51.84 22.47 15.78
C THR A 2 50.33 22.79 15.85
N SER A 3 49.99 23.80 15.13
CA SER A 3 48.77 24.57 15.10
C SER A 3 47.55 23.82 14.56
N VAL A 4 46.42 23.92 15.27
CA VAL A 4 45.09 23.50 14.83
C VAL A 4 44.44 24.69 14.08
N ARG A 5 44.15 24.54 12.79
CA ARG A 5 43.37 25.52 12.00
C ARG A 5 41.89 25.17 12.04
N HIS A 6 41.12 26.07 12.62
CA HIS A 6 39.66 26.05 12.56
C HIS A 6 39.22 26.71 11.24
N THR A 7 38.40 25.99 10.48
CA THR A 7 37.73 26.57 9.31
C THR A 7 36.25 26.77 9.67
N LEU A 8 35.87 28.03 9.80
CA LEU A 8 34.50 28.51 9.97
C LEU A 8 33.78 28.41 8.62
N LEU A 9 32.66 27.70 8.53
CA LEU A 9 31.77 27.72 7.36
C LEU A 9 30.54 28.58 7.69
N ALA A 10 30.40 29.69 6.97
CA ALA A 10 29.31 30.65 7.15
C ALA A 10 28.03 30.14 6.48
N LEU A 11 26.93 30.12 7.24
CA LEU A 11 25.58 29.93 6.70
C LEU A 11 25.08 31.26 6.12
N LEU A 12 24.73 31.26 4.83
CA LEU A 12 23.96 32.33 4.17
C LEU A 12 22.46 32.00 4.26
N LEU A 13 21.74 32.73 5.09
CA LEU A 13 20.26 32.79 5.08
C LEU A 13 19.84 33.72 3.93
N SER A 14 19.12 33.20 2.94
CA SER A 14 18.38 34.00 1.96
C SER A 14 16.90 34.07 2.36
N CYS A 15 16.48 35.24 2.88
CA CYS A 15 15.08 35.57 3.09
C CYS A 15 14.43 35.93 1.74
N PHE A 16 13.43 35.17 1.33
CA PHE A 16 12.52 35.59 0.27
C PHE A 16 11.28 36.28 0.90
N PHE A 17 11.17 37.57 0.62
CA PHE A 17 9.97 38.36 0.87
C PHE A 17 8.92 38.06 -0.19
N VAL A 18 7.75 37.61 0.22
CA VAL A 18 6.55 37.51 -0.62
C VAL A 18 5.66 38.69 -0.32
N ALA A 19 5.43 39.57 -1.30
CA ALA A 19 4.50 40.68 -1.23
C ALA A 19 3.05 40.22 -1.55
N PRO A 20 2.02 40.79 -0.92
CA PRO A 20 0.64 40.40 -1.19
C PRO A 20 0.08 41.09 -2.45
N LEU A 21 -0.49 40.30 -3.33
CA LEU A 21 -1.28 40.79 -4.48
C LEU A 21 -2.66 41.28 -3.98
N LYS A 22 -2.98 42.55 -4.25
CA LYS A 22 -4.32 43.12 -4.05
C LYS A 22 -5.25 42.68 -5.19
N ALA A 23 -6.33 41.99 -4.85
CA ALA A 23 -7.45 41.76 -5.75
C ALA A 23 -8.26 43.05 -5.95
N ARG A 24 -8.57 43.37 -7.21
CA ARG A 24 -9.46 44.47 -7.61
C ARG A 24 -10.82 43.89 -8.01
N ASP A 25 -11.82 44.14 -7.18
CA ASP A 25 -13.23 43.90 -7.52
C ASP A 25 -13.70 44.83 -8.64
N LYS A 26 -14.25 44.28 -9.70
CA LYS A 26 -15.13 44.99 -10.65
C LYS A 26 -16.48 44.33 -10.65
N ILE A 27 -17.41 44.98 -9.97
CA ILE A 27 -18.84 44.67 -10.00
C ILE A 27 -19.40 45.23 -11.30
N HIS A 28 -19.91 44.36 -12.21
CA HIS A 28 -20.75 44.75 -13.34
C HIS A 28 -22.21 44.51 -12.96
N ARG A 29 -22.99 45.61 -12.86
CA ARG A 29 -24.45 45.59 -12.71
C ARG A 29 -25.08 45.39 -14.09
N ILE A 30 -25.96 44.40 -14.19
CA ILE A 30 -26.85 44.19 -15.35
C ILE A 30 -28.26 44.69 -14.93
N PRO A 31 -28.97 45.46 -15.80
CA PRO A 31 -30.31 46.00 -15.48
C PRO A 31 -31.39 44.93 -15.68
N PRO A 32 -32.60 45.12 -15.04
CA PRO A 32 -33.67 44.12 -15.08
C PRO A 32 -34.51 44.24 -16.37
N THR A 33 -34.75 43.13 -17.03
CA THR A 33 -35.72 43.00 -18.12
C THR A 33 -36.95 42.20 -17.66
N SER A 34 -38.07 42.68 -18.13
CA SER A 34 -39.48 42.48 -17.90
C SER A 34 -39.99 41.02 -17.85
N ALA A 35 -41.07 40.88 -17.08
CA ALA A 35 -41.85 39.71 -16.83
C ALA A 35 -42.46 39.07 -18.10
N GLY A 36 -42.18 37.76 -18.29
CA GLY A 36 -42.92 36.87 -19.14
C GLY A 36 -43.44 35.70 -18.30
N LYS A 37 -44.78 35.59 -18.21
CA LYS A 37 -45.44 34.45 -17.56
C LYS A 37 -45.24 33.19 -18.41
N SER A 38 -44.50 32.20 -17.93
CA SER A 38 -44.51 30.87 -18.50
C SER A 38 -44.98 29.84 -17.46
N LYS A 39 -45.88 28.98 -17.88
CA LYS A 39 -46.49 27.89 -17.11
C LYS A 39 -45.41 26.96 -16.59
N ILE A 40 -45.39 26.76 -15.29
CA ILE A 40 -44.58 25.72 -14.63
C ILE A 40 -45.27 24.38 -14.90
N ILE A 41 -44.63 23.54 -15.69
CA ILE A 41 -44.91 22.10 -15.75
C ILE A 41 -44.00 21.45 -14.74
N GLU A 42 -44.57 20.95 -13.65
CA GLU A 42 -43.81 20.14 -12.65
C GLU A 42 -43.34 18.84 -13.32
N PRO A 43 -42.04 18.53 -13.25
CA PRO A 43 -41.58 17.21 -13.67
C PRO A 43 -41.83 16.19 -12.54
N ASP A 44 -42.45 15.09 -12.96
CA ASP A 44 -42.80 13.93 -12.15
C ASP A 44 -41.57 13.37 -11.37
N HIS A 45 -41.52 13.64 -10.07
CA HIS A 45 -40.44 13.23 -9.17
C HIS A 45 -40.27 11.71 -9.01
N LEU A 46 -41.23 10.92 -9.49
CA LEU A 46 -41.18 9.44 -9.42
C LEU A 46 -40.30 8.80 -10.51
N SER A 47 -40.08 9.48 -11.63
CA SER A 47 -39.28 8.92 -12.73
C SER A 47 -37.80 9.03 -12.55
N LEU A 48 -37.32 9.99 -11.75
CA LEU A 48 -35.90 10.22 -11.50
C LEU A 48 -35.31 9.28 -10.43
N LYS A 49 -36.10 8.89 -9.41
CA LYS A 49 -35.65 7.88 -8.40
C LYS A 49 -35.48 6.49 -9.03
N ALA A 50 -36.41 6.07 -9.89
CA ALA A 50 -36.31 4.75 -10.54
C ALA A 50 -35.15 4.64 -11.55
N LYS A 51 -34.69 5.77 -12.11
CA LYS A 51 -33.46 5.78 -12.97
C LYS A 51 -32.17 5.76 -12.18
N ALA A 52 -32.13 6.41 -11.01
CA ALA A 52 -30.94 6.41 -10.15
C ALA A 52 -30.68 5.04 -9.52
N GLU A 53 -31.73 4.31 -9.12
CA GLU A 53 -31.59 2.97 -8.54
C GLU A 53 -31.18 1.89 -9.54
N ARG A 54 -31.46 2.07 -10.86
CA ARG A 54 -31.05 1.12 -11.90
C ARG A 54 -29.60 1.24 -12.35
N GLN A 55 -28.91 2.31 -12.06
CA GLN A 55 -27.52 2.52 -12.51
C GLN A 55 -26.44 2.07 -11.49
N VAL A 56 -26.80 1.75 -10.26
CA VAL A 56 -25.83 1.38 -9.21
C VAL A 56 -25.59 -0.14 -9.12
N MET A 57 -26.47 -1.00 -9.64
CA MET A 57 -26.42 -2.45 -9.44
C MET A 57 -25.43 -3.25 -10.33
N PRO A 58 -25.06 -2.88 -11.57
CA PRO A 58 -24.20 -3.72 -12.38
C PRO A 58 -22.72 -3.69 -12.01
N GLN A 59 -22.23 -2.59 -11.37
CA GLN A 59 -20.82 -2.42 -11.08
C GLN A 59 -20.36 -3.23 -9.85
N THR A 60 -21.18 -3.28 -8.81
CA THR A 60 -20.86 -4.02 -7.57
C THR A 60 -20.81 -5.53 -7.80
N GLU A 61 -21.72 -6.08 -8.59
CA GLU A 61 -21.75 -7.51 -8.89
C GLU A 61 -20.55 -7.96 -9.74
N GLY A 62 -20.12 -7.12 -10.69
CA GLY A 62 -18.93 -7.37 -11.50
C GLY A 62 -17.63 -7.36 -10.67
N VAL A 63 -17.50 -6.43 -9.72
CA VAL A 63 -16.36 -6.34 -8.80
C VAL A 63 -16.32 -7.55 -7.88
N ILE A 64 -17.44 -7.94 -7.27
CA ILE A 64 -17.55 -9.12 -6.41
C ILE A 64 -17.16 -10.39 -7.17
N LYS A 65 -17.71 -10.59 -8.38
CA LYS A 65 -17.40 -11.76 -9.21
C LYS A 65 -15.92 -11.82 -9.58
N ARG A 66 -15.28 -10.67 -9.86
CA ARG A 66 -13.85 -10.60 -10.16
C ARG A 66 -12.99 -10.90 -8.94
N THR A 67 -13.31 -10.35 -7.78
CA THR A 67 -12.63 -10.63 -6.52
C THR A 67 -12.67 -12.12 -6.22
N ILE A 68 -13.85 -12.76 -6.32
CA ILE A 68 -14.00 -14.21 -6.12
C ILE A 68 -13.20 -15.01 -7.16
N ALA A 69 -13.18 -14.59 -8.42
CA ALA A 69 -12.41 -15.24 -9.47
C ALA A 69 -10.90 -15.14 -9.22
N ASN A 70 -10.41 -13.98 -8.78
CA ASN A 70 -9.01 -13.78 -8.40
C ASN A 70 -8.61 -14.63 -7.19
N MET A 71 -9.49 -14.76 -6.22
CA MET A 71 -9.30 -15.63 -5.05
C MET A 71 -9.34 -17.14 -5.41
N ASN A 72 -9.99 -17.52 -6.51
CA ASN A 72 -10.10 -18.90 -6.98
C ASN A 72 -8.98 -19.36 -7.91
N LEU A 73 -7.87 -18.60 -8.08
CA LEU A 73 -6.58 -19.17 -8.53
C LEU A 73 -6.27 -19.27 -10.02
N LYS A 74 -6.80 -18.43 -10.86
CA LYS A 74 -6.31 -18.44 -12.24
C LYS A 74 -4.97 -17.69 -12.40
N TYR A 75 -4.74 -16.68 -11.58
CA TYR A 75 -3.54 -15.85 -11.65
C TYR A 75 -2.80 -15.86 -10.33
N LYS A 76 -1.50 -16.04 -10.36
CA LYS A 76 -0.64 -16.19 -9.20
C LYS A 76 0.28 -14.99 -8.98
N GLU A 77 0.19 -13.97 -9.83
CA GLU A 77 1.06 -12.80 -9.73
C GLU A 77 0.43 -11.67 -8.94
N GLY A 78 1.29 -10.96 -8.24
CA GLY A 78 1.00 -9.74 -7.52
C GLY A 78 2.06 -8.67 -7.74
N ILE A 79 1.77 -7.49 -7.23
CA ILE A 79 2.67 -6.34 -7.23
C ILE A 79 2.75 -5.71 -5.85
N ASP A 80 3.85 -4.99 -5.61
CA ASP A 80 4.01 -4.15 -4.44
C ASP A 80 4.21 -2.71 -4.90
N VAL A 81 3.48 -1.77 -4.29
CA VAL A 81 3.48 -0.37 -4.69
C VAL A 81 3.58 0.58 -3.50
N SER A 82 4.11 1.77 -3.74
CA SER A 82 4.23 2.87 -2.79
C SER A 82 4.16 4.20 -3.54
N HIS A 83 4.46 5.30 -2.88
CA HIS A 83 4.63 6.62 -3.54
C HIS A 83 5.64 6.61 -4.69
N TYR A 84 6.59 5.66 -4.72
CA TYR A 84 7.58 5.57 -5.81
C TYR A 84 6.97 5.29 -7.18
N GLN A 85 5.79 4.71 -7.25
CA GLN A 85 5.07 4.48 -8.50
C GLN A 85 4.24 5.69 -8.94
N GLY A 86 4.05 6.70 -8.06
CA GLY A 86 3.21 7.87 -8.29
C GLY A 86 1.76 7.49 -8.57
N GLU A 87 1.13 8.24 -9.47
CA GLU A 87 -0.24 7.94 -9.90
C GLU A 87 -0.30 6.66 -10.73
N ILE A 88 -1.21 5.75 -10.35
CA ILE A 88 -1.43 4.45 -10.99
C ILE A 88 -2.80 4.43 -11.66
N ASP A 89 -2.84 4.03 -12.93
CA ASP A 89 -4.10 3.68 -13.63
C ASP A 89 -4.50 2.25 -13.27
N TRP A 90 -5.29 2.12 -12.21
CA TRP A 90 -5.74 0.82 -11.70
C TRP A 90 -6.65 0.06 -12.66
N GLU A 91 -7.38 0.75 -13.52
CA GLU A 91 -8.20 0.11 -14.54
C GLU A 91 -7.31 -0.55 -15.60
N GLU A 92 -6.22 0.10 -15.98
CA GLU A 92 -5.22 -0.48 -16.89
C GLU A 92 -4.47 -1.66 -16.25
N VAL A 93 -4.05 -1.53 -14.97
CA VAL A 93 -3.46 -2.63 -14.19
C VAL A 93 -4.39 -3.83 -14.17
N ALA A 94 -5.67 -3.62 -13.93
CA ALA A 94 -6.67 -4.68 -13.86
C ALA A 94 -6.96 -5.35 -15.21
N ARG A 95 -6.77 -4.64 -16.33
CA ARG A 95 -6.87 -5.22 -17.68
C ARG A 95 -5.75 -6.21 -17.96
N SER A 96 -4.58 -6.03 -17.31
CA SER A 96 -3.54 -7.06 -17.28
C SER A 96 -4.07 -8.25 -16.48
N SER A 97 -4.51 -9.28 -17.17
CA SER A 97 -5.14 -10.46 -16.56
C SER A 97 -4.22 -11.30 -15.66
N GLN A 98 -2.97 -10.89 -15.46
CA GLN A 98 -1.96 -11.64 -14.72
C GLN A 98 -1.93 -11.27 -13.23
N ILE A 99 -2.36 -10.05 -12.86
CA ILE A 99 -2.29 -9.55 -11.49
C ILE A 99 -3.58 -9.90 -10.74
N SER A 100 -3.45 -10.55 -9.60
CA SER A 100 -4.57 -10.94 -8.73
C SER A 100 -4.55 -10.27 -7.36
N TYR A 101 -3.40 -9.82 -6.90
CA TYR A 101 -3.26 -9.15 -5.60
C TYR A 101 -2.25 -8.01 -5.67
N VAL A 102 -2.38 -7.11 -4.72
CA VAL A 102 -1.45 -5.99 -4.52
C VAL A 102 -1.19 -5.78 -3.03
N TYR A 103 0.05 -5.52 -2.69
CA TYR A 103 0.42 -4.97 -1.39
C TYR A 103 0.84 -3.51 -1.54
N ILE A 104 0.28 -2.66 -0.68
CA ILE A 104 0.43 -1.19 -0.75
C ILE A 104 1.16 -0.71 0.48
N LYS A 105 2.23 0.10 0.31
CA LYS A 105 2.89 0.76 1.43
C LYS A 105 1.87 1.62 2.16
N ALA A 106 1.70 1.35 3.46
CA ALA A 106 0.87 2.18 4.30
C ALA A 106 1.72 3.07 5.20
N THR A 107 2.67 2.47 5.90
CA THR A 107 3.44 3.16 6.93
C THR A 107 4.90 2.70 6.98
N GLU A 108 5.73 3.52 7.62
CA GLU A 108 7.12 3.20 7.92
C GLU A 108 7.53 3.82 9.27
N GLY A 109 8.19 3.06 10.11
CA GLY A 109 8.70 3.54 11.39
C GLY A 109 7.62 4.19 12.26
N ALA A 110 7.99 5.24 12.97
CA ALA A 110 7.15 5.86 14.00
C ALA A 110 5.96 6.66 13.45
N SER A 111 6.08 7.28 12.26
CA SER A 111 5.13 8.33 11.86
C SER A 111 4.95 8.53 10.36
N LEU A 112 5.77 7.88 9.52
CA LEU A 112 5.62 8.04 8.09
C LEU A 112 4.37 7.27 7.63
N VAL A 113 3.46 7.97 6.97
CA VAL A 113 2.34 7.42 6.22
C VAL A 113 2.62 7.69 4.74
N ASP A 114 2.49 6.68 3.89
CA ASP A 114 2.73 6.84 2.45
C ASP A 114 1.66 7.75 1.84
N GLU A 115 2.09 8.79 1.15
CA GLU A 115 1.19 9.84 0.61
C GLU A 115 0.20 9.32 -0.44
N TYR A 116 0.52 8.21 -1.13
CA TYR A 116 -0.37 7.57 -2.09
C TYR A 116 -1.17 6.41 -1.51
N TYR A 117 -1.02 6.10 -0.21
CA TYR A 117 -1.64 4.93 0.40
C TYR A 117 -3.15 4.86 0.17
N GLN A 118 -3.87 5.90 0.56
CA GLN A 118 -5.33 5.91 0.48
C GLN A 118 -5.82 5.84 -0.98
N GLN A 119 -5.19 6.61 -1.88
CA GLN A 119 -5.52 6.61 -3.30
C GLN A 119 -5.30 5.23 -3.93
N ASN A 120 -4.18 4.58 -3.62
CA ASN A 120 -3.86 3.25 -4.13
C ASN A 120 -4.80 2.19 -3.56
N LEU A 121 -5.12 2.26 -2.27
CA LEU A 121 -6.06 1.35 -1.60
C LEU A 121 -7.45 1.39 -2.27
N GLU A 122 -8.00 2.59 -2.43
CA GLU A 122 -9.31 2.78 -3.07
C GLU A 122 -9.30 2.36 -4.54
N GLY A 123 -8.27 2.76 -5.29
CA GLY A 123 -8.13 2.43 -6.71
C GLY A 123 -8.03 0.93 -6.97
N ALA A 124 -7.18 0.23 -6.24
CA ALA A 124 -7.00 -1.22 -6.38
C ALA A 124 -8.26 -2.00 -5.99
N ARG A 125 -8.94 -1.60 -4.91
CA ARG A 125 -10.21 -2.21 -4.48
C ARG A 125 -11.32 -2.00 -5.49
N LYS A 126 -11.43 -0.80 -6.04
CA LYS A 126 -12.44 -0.45 -7.05
C LYS A 126 -12.39 -1.38 -8.27
N VAL A 127 -11.20 -1.81 -8.67
CA VAL A 127 -11.03 -2.72 -9.82
C VAL A 127 -11.04 -4.20 -9.43
N GLY A 128 -11.25 -4.54 -8.14
CA GLY A 128 -11.44 -5.89 -7.64
C GLY A 128 -10.16 -6.71 -7.50
N LEU A 129 -9.01 -6.06 -7.31
CA LEU A 129 -7.79 -6.73 -6.86
C LEU A 129 -7.91 -7.09 -5.37
N SER A 130 -7.30 -8.21 -4.95
CA SER A 130 -7.16 -8.52 -3.53
C SER A 130 -6.09 -7.63 -2.93
N VAL A 131 -6.46 -6.84 -1.92
CA VAL A 131 -5.58 -5.80 -1.37
C VAL A 131 -5.08 -6.16 0.03
N GLY A 132 -3.77 -6.04 0.23
CA GLY A 132 -3.13 -5.99 1.53
C GLY A 132 -2.28 -4.73 1.65
N SER A 133 -1.89 -4.39 2.86
CA SER A 133 -1.03 -3.25 3.13
C SER A 133 0.25 -3.68 3.82
N TYR A 134 1.33 -2.89 3.72
CA TYR A 134 2.54 -3.19 4.46
C TYR A 134 3.05 -2.03 5.31
N HIS A 135 3.70 -2.41 6.41
CA HIS A 135 4.46 -1.54 7.29
C HIS A 135 5.95 -1.85 7.16
N PHE A 136 6.75 -0.84 6.83
CA PHE A 136 8.20 -0.96 6.79
C PHE A 136 8.77 -0.81 8.20
N TYR A 137 9.27 -1.90 8.76
CA TYR A 137 9.79 -1.97 10.12
C TYR A 137 11.19 -1.35 10.23
N ARG A 138 11.35 -0.42 11.17
CA ARG A 138 12.63 0.24 11.48
C ARG A 138 13.18 -0.27 12.83
N PRO A 139 14.20 -1.13 12.85
CA PRO A 139 14.68 -1.76 14.08
C PRO A 139 15.32 -0.78 15.08
N THR A 140 15.68 0.43 14.66
CA THR A 140 16.20 1.50 15.53
C THR A 140 15.12 2.31 16.24
N ILE A 141 13.86 2.05 15.95
CA ILE A 141 12.69 2.76 16.48
C ILE A 141 11.92 1.83 17.42
N ASP A 142 11.47 2.34 18.55
CA ASP A 142 10.62 1.56 19.49
C ASP A 142 9.44 0.93 18.73
N TRP A 143 9.28 -0.36 18.85
CA TRP A 143 8.25 -1.11 18.16
C TRP A 143 6.82 -0.68 18.55
N ARG A 144 6.63 -0.10 19.73
CA ARG A 144 5.30 0.33 20.21
C ARG A 144 4.78 1.52 19.39
N VAL A 145 5.64 2.50 19.13
CA VAL A 145 5.24 3.65 18.31
C VAL A 145 5.05 3.27 16.84
N GLN A 146 5.79 2.26 16.35
CA GLN A 146 5.55 1.70 15.03
C GLN A 146 4.23 0.95 14.96
N PHE A 147 3.88 0.19 16.01
CA PHE A 147 2.58 -0.47 16.12
C PHE A 147 1.43 0.55 16.07
N ASP A 148 1.53 1.64 16.81
CA ASP A 148 0.52 2.70 16.81
C ASP A 148 0.39 3.35 15.42
N ASN A 149 1.52 3.67 14.75
CA ASN A 149 1.52 4.20 13.39
C ASN A 149 0.86 3.24 12.39
N MET A 150 1.22 1.97 12.43
CA MET A 150 0.66 0.93 11.57
C MET A 150 -0.85 0.78 11.79
N THR A 151 -1.29 0.62 13.03
CA THR A 151 -2.68 0.28 13.35
C THR A 151 -3.64 1.46 13.27
N SER A 152 -3.16 2.68 13.42
CA SER A 152 -3.95 3.90 13.15
C SER A 152 -4.21 4.11 11.66
N THR A 153 -3.34 3.59 10.78
CA THR A 153 -3.41 3.79 9.33
C THR A 153 -4.09 2.60 8.62
N ILE A 154 -3.70 1.37 8.94
CA ILE A 154 -4.20 0.16 8.28
C ILE A 154 -5.48 -0.31 8.99
N GLN A 155 -6.64 0.02 8.45
CA GLN A 155 -7.93 -0.42 8.97
C GLN A 155 -8.24 -1.84 8.49
N LYS A 156 -8.59 -2.73 9.42
CA LYS A 156 -8.86 -4.15 9.16
C LYS A 156 -9.93 -4.37 8.08
N GLU A 157 -10.98 -3.58 8.14
CA GLU A 157 -12.15 -3.68 7.25
C GLU A 157 -11.85 -3.28 5.81
N SER A 158 -10.74 -2.59 5.60
CA SER A 158 -10.28 -2.18 4.27
C SER A 158 -9.33 -3.18 3.62
N GLN A 159 -8.95 -4.26 4.33
CA GLN A 159 -7.99 -5.26 3.87
C GLN A 159 -8.69 -6.55 3.43
N ASP A 160 -8.29 -7.09 2.28
CA ASP A 160 -8.65 -8.45 1.86
C ASP A 160 -7.60 -9.47 2.31
N LEU A 161 -6.35 -9.02 2.45
CA LEU A 161 -5.20 -9.84 2.83
C LEU A 161 -4.59 -9.35 4.15
N VAL A 162 -4.00 -10.27 4.92
CA VAL A 162 -3.26 -9.94 6.14
C VAL A 162 -2.16 -8.93 5.85
N PRO A 163 -1.87 -7.98 6.75
CA PRO A 163 -0.82 -7.01 6.52
C PRO A 163 0.56 -7.66 6.45
N ILE A 164 1.47 -7.05 5.69
CA ILE A 164 2.89 -7.42 5.70
C ILE A 164 3.64 -6.59 6.75
N ILE A 165 4.54 -7.26 7.46
CA ILE A 165 5.64 -6.62 8.18
C ILE A 165 6.89 -6.79 7.31
N ASP A 166 7.40 -5.68 6.81
CA ASP A 166 8.56 -5.61 5.90
C ASP A 166 9.84 -5.38 6.71
N ILE A 167 10.73 -6.39 6.71
CA ILE A 167 11.90 -6.48 7.61
C ILE A 167 13.17 -6.61 6.77
N GLU A 168 13.86 -5.50 6.56
CA GLU A 168 15.04 -5.44 5.69
C GLU A 168 16.34 -5.08 6.42
N HIS A 169 16.24 -4.63 7.66
CA HIS A 169 17.37 -4.15 8.45
C HIS A 169 17.35 -4.76 9.84
N ALA A 170 18.55 -4.94 10.41
CA ALA A 170 18.78 -5.27 11.81
C ALA A 170 19.52 -4.12 12.50
N SER A 171 19.39 -3.99 13.82
CA SER A 171 20.08 -2.98 14.61
C SER A 171 20.24 -3.47 16.05
N GLY A 172 21.31 -3.04 16.72
CA GLY A 172 21.64 -3.50 18.07
C GLY A 172 22.21 -4.91 18.09
N SER A 173 22.02 -5.61 19.19
CA SER A 173 22.34 -7.03 19.25
C SER A 173 21.29 -7.86 18.52
N GLU A 174 21.67 -9.04 18.06
CA GLU A 174 20.75 -9.98 17.40
C GLU A 174 19.57 -10.34 18.32
N GLU A 175 19.86 -10.59 19.59
CA GLU A 175 18.86 -10.94 20.60
C GLU A 175 17.84 -9.81 20.80
N GLU A 176 18.30 -8.58 20.99
CA GLU A 176 17.44 -7.42 21.15
C GLU A 176 16.55 -7.16 19.90
N PHE A 177 17.16 -7.26 18.72
CA PHE A 177 16.44 -7.12 17.46
C PHE A 177 15.31 -8.14 17.33
N ILE A 178 15.64 -9.43 17.56
CA ILE A 178 14.65 -10.51 17.44
C ILE A 178 13.56 -10.40 18.50
N ASP A 179 13.90 -10.01 19.73
CA ASP A 179 12.90 -9.86 20.80
C ASP A 179 11.96 -8.69 20.57
N ASN A 180 12.46 -7.54 20.13
CA ASN A 180 11.63 -6.39 19.75
C ASN A 180 10.70 -6.73 18.57
N LEU A 181 11.24 -7.38 17.56
CA LEU A 181 10.45 -7.82 16.39
C LEU A 181 9.38 -8.84 16.79
N ARG A 182 9.70 -9.79 17.67
CA ARG A 182 8.74 -10.79 18.18
C ARG A 182 7.56 -10.12 18.91
N GLN A 183 7.86 -9.15 19.76
CA GLN A 183 6.83 -8.38 20.47
C GLN A 183 5.94 -7.59 19.50
N PHE A 184 6.53 -6.94 18.51
CA PHE A 184 5.80 -6.22 17.47
C PHE A 184 4.86 -7.16 16.69
N ILE A 185 5.38 -8.26 16.14
CA ILE A 185 4.62 -9.27 15.40
C ILE A 185 3.46 -9.83 16.25
N GLN A 186 3.71 -10.07 17.53
CA GLN A 186 2.71 -10.59 18.48
C GLN A 186 1.57 -9.59 18.70
N LYS A 187 1.89 -8.31 18.85
CA LYS A 187 0.91 -7.24 18.99
C LYS A 187 0.09 -7.03 17.72
N VAL A 188 0.74 -7.05 16.56
CA VAL A 188 0.06 -7.00 15.26
C VAL A 188 -0.89 -8.18 15.10
N THR A 189 -0.45 -9.40 15.45
CA THR A 189 -1.29 -10.60 15.42
C THR A 189 -2.53 -10.46 16.32
N GLN A 190 -2.37 -9.93 17.54
CA GLN A 190 -3.48 -9.71 18.47
C GLN A 190 -4.47 -8.68 17.93
N HIS A 191 -3.99 -7.58 17.37
CA HIS A 191 -4.82 -6.49 16.86
C HIS A 191 -5.68 -6.92 15.67
N TYR A 192 -5.05 -7.55 14.67
CA TYR A 192 -5.79 -7.97 13.47
C TYR A 192 -6.54 -9.30 13.64
N GLY A 193 -6.24 -10.07 14.69
CA GLY A 193 -6.81 -11.42 14.92
C GLY A 193 -6.29 -12.46 13.93
N LYS A 194 -5.28 -12.12 13.14
CA LYS A 194 -4.60 -12.96 12.13
C LYS A 194 -3.10 -12.75 12.20
N LYS A 195 -2.33 -13.79 11.89
CA LYS A 195 -0.88 -13.67 11.75
C LYS A 195 -0.53 -12.84 10.52
N PRO A 196 0.30 -11.78 10.63
CA PRO A 196 0.78 -11.04 9.46
C PRO A 196 1.64 -11.93 8.57
N LEU A 197 1.77 -11.55 7.32
CA LEU A 197 2.79 -12.06 6.41
C LEU A 197 4.12 -11.35 6.72
N LEU A 198 5.21 -12.09 6.84
CA LEU A 198 6.54 -11.53 7.07
C LEU A 198 7.27 -11.44 5.74
N TYR A 199 7.84 -10.27 5.45
CA TYR A 199 8.65 -10.06 4.25
C TYR A 199 10.09 -9.79 4.61
N THR A 200 10.99 -10.36 3.80
CA THR A 200 12.42 -10.04 3.86
C THR A 200 13.17 -10.52 2.59
N PHE A 201 14.41 -10.08 2.44
CA PHE A 201 15.32 -10.61 1.43
C PHE A 201 15.81 -12.02 1.77
N HIS A 202 16.02 -12.85 0.77
CA HIS A 202 16.56 -14.20 0.90
C HIS A 202 17.84 -14.28 1.75
N ASN A 203 18.81 -13.40 1.48
CA ASN A 203 20.06 -13.39 2.24
C ASN A 203 19.86 -12.94 3.68
N PHE A 204 18.91 -12.02 3.93
CA PHE A 204 18.59 -11.54 5.26
C PHE A 204 17.88 -12.63 6.07
N TYR A 205 16.93 -13.37 5.46
CA TYR A 205 16.32 -14.54 6.08
C TYR A 205 17.37 -15.55 6.52
N ASN A 206 18.25 -15.96 5.60
CA ASN A 206 19.27 -16.98 5.89
C ASN A 206 20.30 -16.53 6.92
N ARG A 207 20.43 -15.24 7.19
CA ARG A 207 21.31 -14.71 8.23
C ARG A 207 20.62 -14.60 9.59
N HIS A 208 19.36 -14.14 9.64
CA HIS A 208 18.72 -13.70 10.88
C HIS A 208 17.50 -14.54 11.29
N PHE A 209 16.88 -15.29 10.37
CA PHE A 209 15.56 -15.89 10.63
C PHE A 209 15.47 -17.40 10.53
N VAL A 210 16.58 -18.08 10.24
CA VAL A 210 16.62 -19.55 10.14
C VAL A 210 16.11 -20.17 11.46
N GLY A 211 15.05 -20.99 11.35
CA GLY A 211 14.39 -21.63 12.50
C GLY A 211 13.52 -20.71 13.36
N LEU A 212 13.44 -19.41 13.02
CA LEU A 212 12.58 -18.47 13.74
C LEU A 212 11.22 -18.28 13.06
N PHE A 213 10.22 -17.89 13.86
CA PHE A 213 8.85 -17.66 13.39
C PHE A 213 8.26 -18.84 12.59
N PRO A 214 8.32 -20.08 13.09
CA PRO A 214 7.93 -21.27 12.32
C PRO A 214 6.48 -21.27 11.88
N ASP A 215 5.60 -20.62 12.62
CA ASP A 215 4.16 -20.57 12.38
C ASP A 215 3.69 -19.43 11.50
N TYR A 216 4.61 -18.64 10.94
CA TYR A 216 4.30 -17.49 10.06
C TYR A 216 4.59 -17.83 8.61
N HIS A 217 3.78 -17.27 7.72
CA HIS A 217 4.09 -17.28 6.30
C HIS A 217 5.10 -16.20 5.97
N TRP A 218 5.93 -16.49 4.97
CA TRP A 218 6.95 -15.57 4.49
C TRP A 218 6.74 -15.21 3.02
N MET A 219 6.99 -13.95 2.71
CA MET A 219 7.26 -13.45 1.37
C MET A 219 8.75 -13.20 1.27
N ILE A 220 9.43 -13.87 0.33
CA ILE A 220 10.88 -13.81 0.20
C ILE A 220 11.26 -13.09 -1.09
N ALA A 221 12.06 -12.04 -0.97
CA ALA A 221 12.61 -11.34 -2.13
C ALA A 221 13.95 -11.95 -2.56
N ARG A 222 14.04 -12.28 -3.84
CA ARG A 222 15.27 -12.69 -4.53
C ARG A 222 15.16 -12.36 -6.01
N TYR A 223 15.93 -11.39 -6.45
CA TYR A 223 15.86 -10.87 -7.82
C TYR A 223 16.82 -11.65 -8.74
N ARG A 224 16.54 -12.93 -8.93
CA ARG A 224 17.25 -13.87 -9.79
C ARG A 224 16.25 -14.76 -10.52
N ASN A 225 16.75 -15.56 -11.49
CA ASN A 225 15.91 -16.47 -12.26
C ASN A 225 15.56 -17.78 -11.51
N ASP A 226 16.28 -18.07 -10.41
CA ASP A 226 16.09 -19.26 -9.59
C ASP A 226 15.36 -18.92 -8.28
N GLU A 227 14.43 -19.79 -7.91
CA GLU A 227 13.67 -19.67 -6.67
C GLU A 227 14.59 -19.64 -5.44
N PRO A 228 14.27 -18.80 -4.40
CA PRO A 228 15.04 -18.80 -3.17
C PRO A 228 14.96 -20.15 -2.44
N SER A 229 16.11 -20.65 -2.01
CA SER A 229 16.22 -21.81 -1.12
C SER A 229 16.61 -21.33 0.28
N LEU A 230 15.74 -21.56 1.26
CA LEU A 230 15.99 -21.18 2.65
C LEU A 230 16.81 -22.28 3.36
N ASN A 231 17.78 -21.86 4.19
CA ASN A 231 18.74 -22.76 4.83
C ASN A 231 18.11 -23.80 5.78
N ASP A 232 16.92 -23.52 6.29
CA ASP A 232 16.15 -24.44 7.14
C ASP A 232 15.10 -25.26 6.37
N GLY A 233 15.06 -25.10 5.06
CA GLY A 233 14.07 -25.79 4.20
C GLY A 233 12.64 -25.28 4.35
N LYS A 234 12.43 -24.15 5.07
CA LYS A 234 11.10 -23.58 5.27
C LYS A 234 10.47 -23.18 3.93
N GLN A 235 9.20 -23.55 3.77
CA GLN A 235 8.40 -23.11 2.63
C GLN A 235 7.92 -21.68 2.84
N TYR A 236 7.95 -20.87 1.77
CA TYR A 236 7.43 -19.50 1.77
C TYR A 236 6.26 -19.41 0.78
N ILE A 237 5.32 -18.49 1.06
CA ILE A 237 4.05 -18.44 0.33
C ILE A 237 4.14 -17.54 -0.90
N ILE A 238 4.96 -16.48 -0.87
CA ILE A 238 5.17 -15.55 -1.97
C ILE A 238 6.67 -15.39 -2.25
N TRP A 239 7.03 -15.38 -3.52
CA TRP A 239 8.34 -14.99 -4.01
C TRP A 239 8.27 -13.66 -4.77
N GLN A 240 8.92 -12.62 -4.26
CA GLN A 240 9.15 -11.39 -5.00
C GLN A 240 10.39 -11.56 -5.87
N TYR A 241 10.17 -11.73 -7.16
CA TYR A 241 11.21 -12.19 -8.09
C TYR A 241 11.89 -11.05 -8.85
N THR A 242 11.33 -9.84 -8.85
CA THR A 242 11.93 -8.65 -9.48
C THR A 242 11.46 -7.35 -8.85
N GLN A 243 12.38 -6.38 -8.77
CA GLN A 243 12.12 -4.97 -8.42
C GLN A 243 12.11 -4.04 -9.66
N SER A 244 12.16 -4.60 -10.84
CA SER A 244 12.28 -3.84 -12.09
C SER A 244 11.26 -4.29 -13.14
N GLY A 245 10.16 -4.88 -12.69
CA GLY A 245 9.05 -5.24 -13.55
C GLY A 245 8.43 -4.02 -14.23
N ARG A 246 7.70 -4.28 -15.31
CA ARG A 246 6.89 -3.28 -15.98
C ARG A 246 5.47 -3.79 -16.11
N LEU A 247 4.52 -2.89 -15.95
CA LEU A 247 3.09 -3.20 -16.02
C LEU A 247 2.35 -2.00 -16.62
N SER A 248 1.44 -2.26 -17.54
CA SER A 248 0.54 -1.23 -18.05
C SER A 248 -0.25 -0.61 -16.91
N GLY A 249 -0.41 0.71 -16.92
CA GLY A 249 -1.03 1.47 -15.83
C GLY A 249 -0.05 1.99 -14.77
N ILE A 250 1.20 1.52 -14.76
CA ILE A 250 2.24 1.98 -13.84
C ILE A 250 3.40 2.61 -14.62
N ARG A 251 3.73 3.85 -14.26
CA ARG A 251 4.92 4.53 -14.83
C ARG A 251 6.17 4.04 -14.13
N GLY A 252 7.15 3.57 -14.90
CA GLY A 252 8.44 3.14 -14.36
C GLY A 252 8.49 1.67 -13.96
N LYS A 253 9.22 1.39 -12.89
CA LYS A 253 9.45 0.04 -12.38
C LYS A 253 8.45 -0.28 -11.27
N VAL A 254 8.09 -1.56 -11.17
CA VAL A 254 7.25 -2.09 -10.11
C VAL A 254 7.76 -3.44 -9.65
N ASP A 255 7.67 -3.69 -8.37
CA ASP A 255 7.98 -4.99 -7.78
C ASP A 255 6.92 -6.00 -8.18
N ARG A 256 7.36 -7.17 -8.65
CA ARG A 256 6.46 -8.26 -9.01
C ARG A 256 6.77 -9.50 -8.20
N SER A 257 5.71 -10.14 -7.80
CA SER A 257 5.77 -11.33 -6.97
C SER A 257 4.83 -12.42 -7.49
N GLN A 258 5.10 -13.65 -7.11
CA GLN A 258 4.24 -14.78 -7.43
C GLN A 258 3.91 -15.62 -6.19
N LEU A 259 2.68 -16.10 -6.15
CA LEU A 259 2.23 -17.09 -5.16
C LEU A 259 2.84 -18.44 -5.52
N MET A 260 3.46 -19.11 -4.54
CA MET A 260 4.08 -20.42 -4.73
C MET A 260 3.03 -21.52 -4.94
N SER A 261 3.38 -22.55 -5.72
CA SER A 261 2.44 -23.54 -6.22
C SER A 261 1.68 -24.33 -5.14
N ASN A 262 2.28 -24.49 -3.96
CA ASN A 262 1.70 -25.24 -2.84
C ASN A 262 0.78 -24.41 -1.96
N PHE A 263 0.57 -23.12 -2.28
CA PHE A 263 -0.17 -22.17 -1.46
C PHE A 263 -1.33 -21.53 -2.23
N SER A 264 -2.23 -20.94 -1.47
CA SER A 264 -3.38 -20.21 -1.95
C SER A 264 -3.49 -18.86 -1.23
N LEU A 265 -3.95 -17.81 -1.90
CA LEU A 265 -4.24 -16.52 -1.29
C LEU A 265 -5.25 -16.63 -0.11
N ARG A 266 -6.06 -17.70 -0.06
CA ARG A 266 -6.96 -17.95 1.08
C ARG A 266 -6.23 -18.05 2.41
N GLN A 267 -4.98 -18.49 2.41
CA GLN A 267 -4.15 -18.57 3.63
C GLN A 267 -3.73 -17.19 4.15
N LEU A 268 -3.83 -16.17 3.30
CA LEU A 268 -3.53 -14.77 3.61
C LEU A 268 -4.78 -13.89 3.77
N GLN A 269 -5.99 -14.45 3.70
CA GLN A 269 -7.23 -13.67 3.87
C GLN A 269 -7.38 -13.12 5.28
N MET A 270 -7.87 -11.86 5.36
CA MET A 270 -8.27 -11.22 6.62
C MET A 270 -9.50 -11.85 7.24
#